data_519130117bf27d2264466959f2d27b14
#
_entry.id   519130117bf27d2264466959f2d27b14
#
_cell.length_a   1.000
_cell.length_b   1.000
_cell.length_c   1.000
_cell.angle_alpha   90.00
_cell.angle_beta   90.00
_cell.angle_gamma   90.00
#
_symmetry.space_group_name_H-M   'P 1'
#
loop_
_entity.id
_entity.type
_entity.pdbx_description
1 polymer ?
#
loop_
_entity_poly.entity_id
_entity_poly.type
_entity_poly.pdbx_seq_one_letter_code
_entity_poly.pdbx_strand_id
1 'polypeptide(L)'
;MDTRQLVAFCAVVDRRSFSQAAEQLGVTQPAVSLQIRALEKRLGQRLLDRSGRRVEPTEAGQRLYRSAQRLLALEQQLLEEVAGEGEGELTGRLEIGCSTGPGATVLPLLLCEFQEANPGVTISLSVNDTQHVVDSVADLPALLGLP
;
A
#
# COMPACT_ATOMS: atom_id res chain seq x y z
N MET A 1 -11.54 17.67 -0.40
CA MET A 1 -10.84 16.52 0.19
C MET A 1 -9.36 16.87 0.13
N ASP A 2 -8.69 16.78 1.23
CA ASP A 2 -7.26 17.10 1.33
C ASP A 2 -6.51 15.78 1.45
N THR A 3 -5.39 15.61 0.78
CA THR A 3 -4.53 14.42 0.85
C THR A 3 -4.15 14.09 2.28
N ARG A 4 -3.88 15.09 3.12
CA ARG A 4 -3.60 14.91 4.55
C ARG A 4 -4.71 14.18 5.30
N GLN A 5 -5.98 14.38 4.92
CA GLN A 5 -7.11 13.66 5.51
C GLN A 5 -7.12 12.19 5.12
N LEU A 6 -6.71 11.88 3.88
CA LEU A 6 -6.58 10.50 3.40
C LEU A 6 -5.40 9.79 4.07
N VAL A 7 -4.25 10.47 4.18
CA VAL A 7 -3.07 9.95 4.90
C VAL A 7 -3.44 9.61 6.35
N ALA A 8 -4.08 10.55 7.07
CA ALA A 8 -4.51 10.32 8.44
C ALA A 8 -5.50 9.15 8.55
N PHE A 9 -6.43 9.04 7.61
CA PHE A 9 -7.40 7.95 7.58
C PHE A 9 -6.72 6.60 7.34
N CYS A 10 -5.85 6.49 6.33
CA CYS A 10 -5.10 5.27 6.05
C CYS A 10 -4.25 4.85 7.26
N ALA A 11 -3.51 5.78 7.88
CA ALA A 11 -2.70 5.48 9.06
C ALA A 11 -3.54 4.94 10.25
N VAL A 12 -4.78 5.45 10.45
CA VAL A 12 -5.66 4.92 11.50
C VAL A 12 -6.18 3.53 11.16
N VAL A 13 -6.48 3.25 9.90
CA VAL A 13 -6.91 1.91 9.46
C VAL A 13 -5.77 0.91 9.65
N ASP A 14 -4.55 1.24 9.23
CA ASP A 14 -3.37 0.38 9.32
C ASP A 14 -3.01 0.07 10.77
N ARG A 15 -2.99 1.09 11.62
CA ARG A 15 -2.62 0.94 13.05
C ARG A 15 -3.79 0.51 13.95
N ARG A 16 -5.02 0.51 13.44
CA ARG A 16 -6.25 0.26 14.22
C ARG A 16 -6.33 1.10 15.51
N SER A 17 -5.64 2.25 15.51
CA SER A 17 -5.43 3.13 16.67
C SER A 17 -5.17 4.57 16.25
N PHE A 18 -5.93 5.50 16.81
CA PHE A 18 -5.71 6.94 16.62
C PHE A 18 -4.39 7.43 17.21
N SER A 19 -3.99 6.89 18.36
CA SER A 19 -2.75 7.30 19.03
C SER A 19 -1.52 6.85 18.26
N GLN A 20 -1.49 5.59 17.81
CA GLN A 20 -0.39 5.06 17.01
C GLN A 20 -0.29 5.74 15.63
N ALA A 21 -1.43 6.03 15.00
CA ALA A 21 -1.45 6.78 13.76
C ALA A 21 -0.89 8.21 13.94
N ALA A 22 -1.24 8.87 15.04
CA ALA A 22 -0.72 10.19 15.37
C ALA A 22 0.79 10.17 15.61
N GLU A 23 1.30 9.19 16.32
CA GLU A 23 2.73 8.96 16.54
C GLU A 23 3.47 8.73 15.20
N GLN A 24 2.96 7.86 14.35
CA GLN A 24 3.51 7.60 13.02
C GLN A 24 3.59 8.86 12.15
N LEU A 25 2.57 9.72 12.23
CA LEU A 25 2.47 10.93 11.42
C LEU A 25 3.17 12.15 12.06
N GLY A 26 3.73 12.02 13.26
CA GLY A 26 4.37 13.13 13.97
C GLY A 26 3.41 14.24 14.36
N VAL A 27 2.12 13.92 14.59
CA VAL A 27 1.09 14.89 14.96
C VAL A 27 0.38 14.47 16.24
N THR A 28 -0.51 15.34 16.78
CA THR A 28 -1.29 14.98 17.95
C THR A 28 -2.53 14.13 17.60
N GLN A 29 -2.93 13.24 18.50
CA GLN A 29 -4.13 12.42 18.32
C GLN A 29 -5.42 13.26 18.09
N PRO A 30 -5.65 14.41 18.77
CA PRO A 30 -6.76 15.31 18.44
C PRO A 30 -6.72 15.84 16.99
N ALA A 31 -5.53 16.10 16.43
CA ALA A 31 -5.38 16.55 15.05
C ALA A 31 -5.81 15.46 14.06
N VAL A 32 -5.38 14.22 14.27
CA VAL A 32 -5.84 13.06 13.47
C VAL A 32 -7.37 12.90 13.57
N SER A 33 -7.92 12.96 14.78
CA SER A 33 -9.37 12.85 14.99
C SER A 33 -10.15 13.95 14.26
N LEU A 34 -9.62 15.18 14.25
CA LEU A 34 -10.25 16.30 13.56
C LEU A 34 -10.24 16.10 12.03
N GLN A 35 -9.13 15.65 11.48
CA GLN A 35 -8.99 15.37 10.05
C GLN A 35 -9.99 14.29 9.59
N ILE A 36 -10.12 13.21 10.35
CA ILE A 36 -11.05 12.13 10.03
C ILE A 36 -12.50 12.59 10.17
N ARG A 37 -12.85 13.34 11.22
CA ARG A 37 -14.20 13.90 11.35
C ARG A 37 -14.56 14.83 10.18
N ALA A 38 -13.61 15.65 9.72
CA ALA A 38 -13.81 16.53 8.58
C ALA A 38 -14.03 15.72 7.29
N LEU A 39 -13.30 14.62 7.10
CA LEU A 39 -13.45 13.70 5.99
C LEU A 39 -14.82 13.00 6.02
N GLU A 40 -15.21 12.43 7.16
CA GLU A 40 -16.52 11.81 7.39
C GLU A 40 -17.67 12.79 7.12
N LYS A 41 -17.55 14.02 7.64
CA LYS A 41 -18.54 15.09 7.40
C LYS A 41 -18.68 15.43 5.92
N ARG A 42 -17.56 15.53 5.20
CA ARG A 42 -17.55 15.84 3.76
C ARG A 42 -18.20 14.74 2.94
N LEU A 43 -17.95 13.48 3.28
CA LEU A 43 -18.48 12.32 2.56
C LEU A 43 -19.90 11.93 3.03
N GLY A 44 -20.38 12.51 4.12
CA GLY A 44 -21.68 12.17 4.70
C GLY A 44 -21.77 10.73 5.22
N GLN A 45 -20.63 10.08 5.47
CA GLN A 45 -20.53 8.67 5.83
C GLN A 45 -19.58 8.50 7.02
N ARG A 46 -19.90 7.59 7.93
CA ARG A 46 -18.93 7.11 8.91
C ARG A 46 -17.96 6.15 8.23
N LEU A 47 -16.68 6.41 8.39
CA LEU A 47 -15.61 5.61 7.79
C LEU A 47 -14.99 4.63 8.78
N LEU A 48 -15.07 4.95 10.08
CA LEU A 48 -14.49 4.14 11.15
C LEU A 48 -15.54 3.76 12.19
N ASP A 49 -15.55 2.51 12.56
CA ASP A 49 -16.25 2.02 13.74
C ASP A 49 -15.32 2.12 14.96
N ARG A 50 -15.83 2.74 16.02
CA ARG A 50 -15.10 2.99 17.29
C ARG A 50 -15.78 2.30 18.46
N SER A 51 -16.79 1.49 18.21
CA SER A 51 -17.59 0.83 19.27
C SER A 51 -16.83 -0.33 19.95
N GLY A 52 -15.85 -0.91 19.24
CA GLY A 52 -15.05 -2.02 19.73
C GLY A 52 -13.77 -1.58 20.48
N ARG A 53 -13.02 -2.58 20.91
CA ARG A 53 -11.71 -2.38 21.56
C ARG A 53 -10.64 -1.84 20.59
N ARG A 54 -10.81 -2.08 19.29
CA ARG A 54 -9.95 -1.59 18.20
C ARG A 54 -10.78 -0.79 17.22
N VAL A 55 -10.15 0.13 16.55
CA VAL A 55 -10.78 0.91 15.47
C VAL A 55 -10.80 0.06 14.21
N GLU A 56 -11.98 -0.12 13.62
CA GLU A 56 -12.16 -0.90 12.40
C GLU A 56 -12.78 -0.02 11.31
N PRO A 57 -12.40 -0.17 10.03
CA PRO A 57 -13.06 0.54 8.95
C PRO A 57 -14.47 -0.01 8.72
N THR A 58 -15.44 0.88 8.52
CA THR A 58 -16.77 0.52 8.02
C THR A 58 -16.69 0.03 6.57
N GLU A 59 -17.79 -0.47 6.01
CA GLU A 59 -17.83 -0.84 4.59
C GLU A 59 -17.48 0.35 3.67
N ALA A 60 -17.99 1.56 4.00
CA ALA A 60 -17.61 2.79 3.32
C ALA A 60 -16.13 3.12 3.52
N GLY A 61 -15.61 2.90 4.73
CA GLY A 61 -14.19 3.04 5.05
C GLY A 61 -13.31 2.11 4.23
N GLN A 62 -13.67 0.84 4.10
CA GLN A 62 -12.92 -0.13 3.30
C GLN A 62 -12.86 0.25 1.81
N ARG A 63 -13.98 0.73 1.25
CA ARG A 63 -14.01 1.23 -0.13
C ARG A 63 -13.11 2.45 -0.29
N LEU A 64 -13.21 3.40 0.63
CA LEU A 64 -12.34 4.58 0.62
C LEU A 64 -10.87 4.22 0.78
N TYR A 65 -10.53 3.31 1.69
CA TYR A 65 -9.15 2.89 1.95
C TYR A 65 -8.44 2.42 0.68
N ARG A 66 -9.07 1.48 -0.07
CA ARG A 66 -8.52 1.00 -1.35
C ARG A 66 -8.31 2.12 -2.37
N SER A 67 -9.25 3.07 -2.46
CA SER A 67 -9.14 4.20 -3.39
C SER A 67 -8.12 5.24 -2.92
N ALA A 68 -8.04 5.47 -1.62
CA ALA A 68 -7.08 6.40 -1.02
C ALA A 68 -5.64 5.92 -1.23
N GLN A 69 -5.37 4.63 -1.03
CA GLN A 69 -4.03 4.07 -1.27
C GLN A 69 -3.57 4.29 -2.73
N ARG A 70 -4.47 4.05 -3.70
CA ARG A 70 -4.14 4.28 -5.12
C ARG A 70 -3.87 5.76 -5.42
N LEU A 71 -4.65 6.66 -4.81
CA LEU A 71 -4.48 8.10 -5.01
C LEU A 71 -3.17 8.59 -4.40
N LEU A 72 -2.83 8.13 -3.19
CA LEU A 72 -1.58 8.47 -2.51
C LEU A 72 -0.36 7.93 -3.27
N ALA A 73 -0.45 6.72 -3.81
CA ALA A 73 0.60 6.16 -4.66
C ALA A 73 0.79 6.97 -5.96
N LEU A 74 -0.30 7.40 -6.59
CA LEU A 74 -0.24 8.25 -7.79
C LEU A 74 0.35 9.64 -7.47
N GLU A 75 -0.02 10.24 -6.33
CA GLU A 75 0.57 11.51 -5.89
C GLU A 75 2.09 11.37 -5.68
N GLN A 76 2.53 10.31 -5.05
CA GLN A 76 3.95 10.02 -4.87
C GLN A 76 4.67 9.85 -6.21
N GLN A 77 4.09 9.09 -7.14
CA GLN A 77 4.63 8.91 -8.48
C GLN A 77 4.77 10.25 -9.23
N LEU A 78 3.76 11.12 -9.17
CA LEU A 78 3.84 12.44 -9.78
C LEU A 78 4.97 13.31 -9.20
N LEU A 79 5.18 13.23 -7.89
CA LEU A 79 6.29 13.95 -7.25
C LEU A 79 7.65 13.42 -7.71
N GLU A 80 7.80 12.12 -7.83
CA GLU A 80 9.01 11.45 -8.34
C GLU A 80 9.28 11.82 -9.80
N GLU A 81 8.25 11.80 -10.66
CA GLU A 81 8.36 12.23 -12.07
C GLU A 81 8.80 13.70 -12.20
N VAL A 82 8.24 14.59 -11.39
CA VAL A 82 8.58 16.04 -11.42
C VAL A 82 9.96 16.31 -10.80
N ALA A 83 10.33 15.58 -9.77
CA ALA A 83 11.64 15.69 -9.15
C ALA A 83 12.78 15.18 -10.05
N GLY A 84 12.45 14.49 -11.15
CA GLY A 84 13.43 13.81 -12.00
C GLY A 84 14.01 12.56 -11.33
N GLU A 85 13.46 12.13 -10.19
CA GLU A 85 13.90 10.94 -9.48
C GLU A 85 13.37 9.66 -10.16
N GLY A 86 12.38 9.78 -11.08
CA GLY A 86 11.87 8.69 -11.90
C GLY A 86 12.81 8.26 -13.05
N GLU A 87 13.85 9.04 -13.35
CA GLU A 87 14.94 8.66 -14.28
C GLU A 87 16.14 8.02 -13.55
N GLY A 88 16.08 7.90 -12.22
CA GLY A 88 17.05 7.17 -11.44
C GLY A 88 17.00 5.68 -11.78
N GLU A 89 18.17 5.06 -11.96
CA GLU A 89 18.27 3.60 -12.13
C GLU A 89 17.50 2.90 -11.01
N LEU A 90 16.45 2.15 -11.38
CA LEU A 90 15.75 1.30 -10.43
C LEU A 90 16.76 0.34 -9.81
N THR A 91 16.83 0.30 -8.49
CA THR A 91 17.74 -0.57 -7.75
C THR A 91 16.97 -1.35 -6.70
N GLY A 92 17.45 -2.54 -6.38
CA GLY A 92 16.85 -3.35 -5.33
C GLY A 92 16.54 -4.77 -5.76
N ARG A 93 15.71 -5.46 -4.98
CA ARG A 93 15.34 -6.86 -5.22
C ARG A 93 13.85 -6.98 -5.47
N LEU A 94 13.49 -7.60 -6.58
CA LEU A 94 12.12 -7.94 -6.98
C LEU A 94 11.93 -9.46 -6.87
N GLU A 95 11.04 -9.89 -5.99
CA GLU A 95 10.66 -11.30 -5.87
C GLU A 95 9.27 -11.53 -6.47
N ILE A 96 9.18 -12.46 -7.40
CA ILE A 96 7.95 -12.77 -8.13
C ILE A 96 7.62 -14.24 -7.92
N GLY A 97 6.41 -14.50 -7.42
CA GLY A 97 5.84 -15.85 -7.38
C GLY A 97 4.81 -16.02 -8.50
N CYS A 98 4.87 -17.14 -9.23
CA CYS A 98 3.89 -17.44 -10.27
C CYS A 98 3.58 -18.92 -10.36
N SER A 99 2.40 -19.22 -10.92
CA SER A 99 2.03 -20.61 -11.24
C SER A 99 2.74 -21.09 -12.52
N THR A 100 2.81 -22.40 -12.69
CA THR A 100 3.57 -23.08 -13.75
C THR A 100 3.20 -22.66 -15.18
N GLY A 101 1.96 -22.26 -15.47
CA GLY A 101 1.54 -21.83 -16.81
C GLY A 101 2.22 -20.54 -17.28
N PRO A 102 1.88 -19.38 -16.73
CA PRO A 102 2.45 -18.08 -17.13
C PRO A 102 3.93 -17.96 -16.78
N GLY A 103 4.38 -18.58 -15.69
CA GLY A 103 5.73 -18.50 -15.19
C GLY A 103 6.76 -19.23 -16.03
N ALA A 104 6.35 -20.26 -16.76
CA ALA A 104 7.26 -21.03 -17.60
C ALA A 104 7.38 -20.47 -19.03
N THR A 105 6.46 -19.63 -19.48
CA THR A 105 6.37 -19.25 -20.90
C THR A 105 6.52 -17.74 -21.16
N VAL A 106 5.75 -16.92 -20.49
CA VAL A 106 5.65 -15.48 -20.81
C VAL A 106 6.50 -14.63 -19.86
N LEU A 107 6.46 -14.93 -18.57
CA LEU A 107 7.12 -14.11 -17.55
C LEU A 107 8.64 -14.01 -17.73
N PRO A 108 9.39 -15.10 -18.03
CA PRO A 108 10.83 -15.01 -18.18
C PRO A 108 11.29 -14.02 -19.26
N LEU A 109 10.57 -13.94 -20.38
CA LEU A 109 10.88 -13.01 -21.46
C LEU A 109 10.67 -11.56 -21.02
N LEU A 110 9.53 -11.26 -20.40
CA LEU A 110 9.24 -9.92 -19.90
C LEU A 110 10.23 -9.48 -18.80
N LEU A 111 10.64 -10.42 -17.95
CA LEU A 111 11.59 -10.12 -16.88
C LEU A 111 13.01 -9.90 -17.40
N CYS A 112 13.41 -10.58 -18.47
CA CYS A 112 14.67 -10.31 -19.15
C CYS A 112 14.69 -8.89 -19.74
N GLU A 113 13.66 -8.50 -20.49
CA GLU A 113 13.53 -7.14 -21.02
C GLU A 113 13.55 -6.07 -19.92
N PHE A 114 12.82 -6.32 -18.83
CA PHE A 114 12.80 -5.42 -17.67
C PHE A 114 14.19 -5.30 -17.01
N GLN A 115 14.91 -6.41 -16.84
CA GLN A 115 16.24 -6.43 -16.22
C GLN A 115 17.29 -5.76 -17.10
N GLU A 116 17.19 -5.92 -18.43
CA GLU A 116 18.05 -5.21 -19.38
C GLU A 116 17.85 -3.69 -19.30
N ALA A 117 16.60 -3.25 -19.13
CA ALA A 117 16.27 -1.83 -18.96
C ALA A 117 16.63 -1.29 -17.55
N ASN A 118 16.76 -2.18 -16.54
CA ASN A 118 17.00 -1.81 -15.13
C ASN A 118 18.10 -2.67 -14.50
N PRO A 119 19.37 -2.48 -14.86
CA PRO A 119 20.48 -3.33 -14.42
C PRO A 119 20.72 -3.33 -12.91
N GLY A 120 20.23 -2.31 -12.20
CA GLY A 120 20.31 -2.21 -10.73
C GLY A 120 19.30 -3.08 -9.97
N VAL A 121 18.35 -3.71 -10.69
CA VAL A 121 17.33 -4.56 -10.07
C VAL A 121 17.74 -6.03 -10.14
N THR A 122 17.75 -6.70 -8.98
CA THR A 122 17.93 -8.16 -8.91
C THR A 122 16.56 -8.83 -8.89
N ILE A 123 16.26 -9.69 -9.86
CA ILE A 123 14.98 -10.38 -9.97
C ILE A 123 15.12 -11.83 -9.50
N SER A 124 14.23 -12.26 -8.63
CA SER A 124 14.05 -13.67 -8.24
C SER A 124 12.67 -14.13 -8.66
N LEU A 125 12.60 -15.11 -9.57
CA LEU A 125 11.35 -15.73 -10.00
C LEU A 125 11.21 -17.11 -9.35
N SER A 126 10.15 -17.31 -8.59
CA SER A 126 9.75 -18.62 -8.06
C SER A 126 8.52 -19.15 -8.77
N VAL A 127 8.63 -20.37 -9.32
CA VAL A 127 7.52 -21.04 -10.02
C VAL A 127 7.02 -22.19 -9.15
N ASN A 128 5.79 -22.07 -8.65
CA ASN A 128 5.18 -23.05 -7.76
C ASN A 128 3.74 -23.37 -8.19
N ASP A 129 3.06 -24.25 -7.46
CA ASP A 129 1.62 -24.41 -7.65
C ASP A 129 0.85 -23.17 -7.19
N THR A 130 -0.38 -23.04 -7.67
CA THR A 130 -1.22 -21.86 -7.40
C THR A 130 -1.48 -21.64 -5.91
N GLN A 131 -1.65 -22.72 -5.13
CA GLN A 131 -1.92 -22.61 -3.71
C GLN A 131 -0.71 -22.06 -2.96
N HIS A 132 0.47 -22.57 -3.27
CA HIS A 132 1.72 -22.10 -2.65
C HIS A 132 2.01 -20.63 -2.97
N VAL A 133 1.72 -20.17 -4.19
CA VAL A 133 1.85 -18.74 -4.56
C VAL A 133 0.87 -17.88 -3.76
N VAL A 134 -0.38 -18.31 -3.64
CA VAL A 134 -1.40 -17.59 -2.84
C VAL A 134 -0.99 -17.51 -1.38
N ASP A 135 -0.54 -18.60 -0.78
CA ASP A 135 -0.10 -18.64 0.61
C ASP A 135 1.13 -17.74 0.83
N SER A 136 2.10 -17.76 -0.08
CA SER A 136 3.29 -16.88 -0.02
C SER A 136 2.93 -15.39 -0.10
N VAL A 137 1.94 -15.01 -0.91
CA VAL A 137 1.46 -13.63 -0.99
C VAL A 137 0.66 -13.24 0.26
N ALA A 138 -0.09 -14.18 0.83
CA ALA A 138 -0.82 -13.95 2.08
C ALA A 138 0.13 -13.72 3.27
N ASP A 139 1.29 -14.38 3.27
CA ASP A 139 2.32 -14.25 4.32
C ASP A 139 3.28 -13.06 4.09
N LEU A 140 3.21 -12.40 2.94
CA LEU A 140 4.09 -11.28 2.58
C LEU A 140 4.10 -10.14 3.61
N PRO A 141 2.97 -9.73 4.19
CA PRO A 141 2.94 -8.72 5.26
C PRO A 141 3.76 -9.14 6.47
N ALA A 142 3.73 -10.40 6.85
CA ALA A 142 4.49 -10.94 7.98
C ALA A 142 6.00 -10.99 7.68
N LEU A 143 6.39 -11.36 6.45
CA LEU A 143 7.78 -11.42 5.99
C LEU A 143 8.43 -10.04 5.87
N LEU A 144 7.64 -9.02 5.53
CA LEU A 144 8.11 -7.63 5.43
C LEU A 144 8.05 -6.87 6.76
N GLY A 145 7.68 -7.54 7.87
CA GLY A 145 7.51 -6.89 9.17
C GLY A 145 6.38 -5.86 9.19
N LEU A 146 5.46 -5.96 8.24
CA LEU A 146 4.27 -5.14 8.18
C LEU A 146 3.20 -5.75 9.08
N PRO A 147 2.59 -4.96 9.98
CA PRO A 147 1.57 -5.43 10.90
C PRO A 147 0.28 -5.84 10.21
#